data_ab27436a038b7dfb9ed09e88d726374b
#
_entry.id   ab27436a038b7dfb9ed09e88d726374b
#
_cell.length_a   1.000
_cell.length_b   1.000
_cell.length_c   1.000
_cell.angle_alpha   90.00
_cell.angle_beta   90.00
_cell.angle_gamma   90.00
#
_symmetry.space_group_name_H-M   'P 1'
#
loop_
_entity.id
_entity.type
_entity.pdbx_description
1 polymer ?
#
loop_
_entity_poly.entity_id
_entity_poly.type
_entity_poly.pdbx_seq_one_letter_code
_entity_poly.pdbx_strand_id
1 'polypeptide(L)'
;MQKVKDIRVYLKSCLAAQYPDAELRGFNNWILEYLFGFTSTDALLNADKPLSAKNSLDLESIISELKQEKPIQQILGYSWFYGHKFLINKFVLIPRPETEELVDWILKDAPNKKTILDVGTGSGCIPITLSLNSTAKVSSLDVSKKALLQAKINTKILKASVHFIEADVLTIDCLNQLGFYDIMVSNPPYVLESDKKMMAKNVLDNEPHIALFVPNNDALKFYIAIADIASKRLNPNGFLYFEIHENYGVATLEMLKAKGFTALELRKDLQGKDRMVKAVWKS
;
A
#
# COMPACT_ATOMS: atom_id res chain seq x y z
N MET A 1 25.02 -22.81 20.11
CA MET A 1 24.83 -21.38 19.88
C MET A 1 24.49 -21.21 18.41
N GLN A 2 23.30 -20.68 18.10
CA GLN A 2 22.86 -20.52 16.70
C GLN A 2 23.74 -19.47 15.99
N LYS A 3 23.98 -19.69 14.70
CA LYS A 3 24.73 -18.79 13.80
C LYS A 3 23.80 -18.26 12.71
N VAL A 4 24.23 -17.23 12.00
CA VAL A 4 23.46 -16.63 10.89
C VAL A 4 23.03 -17.69 9.86
N LYS A 5 23.92 -18.62 9.46
CA LYS A 5 23.60 -19.70 8.52
C LYS A 5 22.50 -20.67 9.01
N ASP A 6 22.30 -20.77 10.33
CA ASP A 6 21.36 -21.72 10.92
C ASP A 6 19.91 -21.17 10.92
N ILE A 7 19.71 -19.84 10.78
CA ILE A 7 18.40 -19.18 10.85
C ILE A 7 17.42 -19.81 9.86
N ARG A 8 17.81 -19.97 8.59
CA ARG A 8 16.93 -20.55 7.56
C ARG A 8 16.53 -21.98 7.87
N VAL A 9 17.47 -22.80 8.33
CA VAL A 9 17.21 -24.21 8.71
C VAL A 9 16.23 -24.23 9.89
N TYR A 10 16.45 -23.35 10.86
CA TYR A 10 15.59 -23.24 12.02
C TYR A 10 14.17 -22.75 11.67
N LEU A 11 14.04 -21.72 10.83
CA LEU A 11 12.75 -21.29 10.29
C LEU A 11 12.01 -22.44 9.62
N LYS A 12 12.71 -23.20 8.75
CA LYS A 12 12.11 -24.34 8.07
C LYS A 12 11.66 -25.42 9.04
N SER A 13 12.44 -25.73 10.06
CA SER A 13 12.05 -26.74 11.07
C SER A 13 10.82 -26.33 11.87
N CYS A 14 10.61 -25.02 12.08
CA CYS A 14 9.50 -24.50 12.90
C CYS A 14 8.23 -24.24 12.09
N LEU A 15 8.32 -23.92 10.79
CA LEU A 15 7.24 -23.31 10.00
C LEU A 15 6.91 -24.06 8.70
N ALA A 16 7.65 -25.11 8.30
CA ALA A 16 7.44 -25.80 7.04
C ALA A 16 6.07 -26.46 6.89
N ALA A 17 5.35 -26.71 7.99
CA ALA A 17 3.99 -27.24 7.96
C ALA A 17 2.94 -26.18 7.54
N GLN A 18 3.27 -24.89 7.70
CA GLN A 18 2.34 -23.77 7.46
C GLN A 18 2.69 -22.94 6.22
N TYR A 19 3.98 -22.89 5.85
CA TYR A 19 4.50 -22.00 4.81
C TYR A 19 5.32 -22.74 3.76
N PRO A 20 5.14 -22.46 2.46
CA PRO A 20 5.97 -23.03 1.40
C PRO A 20 7.41 -22.50 1.47
N ASP A 21 8.38 -23.27 0.94
CA ASP A 21 9.81 -22.94 1.02
C ASP A 21 10.15 -21.58 0.37
N ALA A 22 9.38 -21.15 -0.64
CA ALA A 22 9.58 -19.83 -1.27
C ALA A 22 9.27 -18.70 -0.27
N GLU A 23 8.22 -18.82 0.51
CA GLU A 23 7.83 -17.82 1.52
C GLU A 23 8.80 -17.82 2.70
N LEU A 24 9.25 -19.00 3.14
CA LEU A 24 10.28 -19.12 4.18
C LEU A 24 11.61 -18.48 3.76
N ARG A 25 11.96 -18.50 2.46
CA ARG A 25 13.10 -17.72 1.94
C ARG A 25 12.87 -16.21 2.09
N GLY A 26 11.67 -15.76 1.78
CA GLY A 26 11.28 -14.36 1.99
C GLY A 26 11.40 -13.95 3.46
N PHE A 27 10.84 -14.73 4.38
CA PHE A 27 10.95 -14.47 5.82
C PHE A 27 12.39 -14.44 6.30
N ASN A 28 13.24 -15.36 5.83
CA ASN A 28 14.65 -15.34 6.18
C ASN A 28 15.33 -14.02 5.81
N ASN A 29 15.05 -13.48 4.62
CA ASN A 29 15.62 -12.20 4.18
C ASN A 29 15.15 -11.03 5.07
N TRP A 30 13.84 -10.97 5.35
CA TRP A 30 13.28 -9.97 6.26
C TRP A 30 13.89 -10.04 7.66
N ILE A 31 14.08 -11.24 8.20
CA ILE A 31 14.65 -11.48 9.53
C ILE A 31 16.14 -11.11 9.57
N LEU A 32 16.91 -11.47 8.53
CA LEU A 32 18.33 -11.11 8.44
C LEU A 32 18.52 -9.59 8.35
N GLU A 33 17.67 -8.90 7.58
CA GLU A 33 17.67 -7.44 7.54
C GLU A 33 17.32 -6.84 8.89
N TYR A 34 16.26 -7.35 9.54
CA TYR A 34 15.81 -6.83 10.83
C TYR A 34 16.84 -7.01 11.94
N LEU A 35 17.41 -8.21 12.08
CA LEU A 35 18.32 -8.55 13.18
C LEU A 35 19.74 -7.98 13.00
N PHE A 36 20.18 -7.80 11.75
CA PHE A 36 21.59 -7.51 11.46
C PHE A 36 21.79 -6.37 10.47
N GLY A 37 20.76 -5.91 9.77
CA GLY A 37 20.88 -5.03 8.61
C GLY A 37 21.51 -5.70 7.39
N PHE A 38 21.41 -7.01 7.28
CA PHE A 38 22.08 -7.81 6.25
C PHE A 38 21.22 -7.98 5.00
N THR A 39 21.83 -7.80 3.84
CA THR A 39 21.37 -8.37 2.57
C THR A 39 21.65 -9.88 2.54
N SER A 40 21.12 -10.57 1.53
CA SER A 40 21.42 -12.00 1.32
C SER A 40 22.93 -12.26 1.11
N THR A 41 23.64 -11.33 0.46
CA THR A 41 25.09 -11.39 0.27
C THR A 41 25.84 -11.22 1.60
N ASP A 42 25.43 -10.25 2.41
CA ASP A 42 26.04 -10.03 3.73
C ASP A 42 25.86 -11.25 4.63
N ALA A 43 24.69 -11.90 4.57
CA ALA A 43 24.42 -13.11 5.33
C ALA A 43 25.35 -14.29 4.95
N LEU A 44 25.71 -14.43 3.66
CA LEU A 44 26.68 -15.41 3.22
C LEU A 44 28.09 -15.11 3.73
N LEU A 45 28.51 -13.85 3.64
CA LEU A 45 29.82 -13.41 4.12
C LEU A 45 29.97 -13.52 5.66
N ASN A 46 28.84 -13.43 6.38
CA ASN A 46 28.79 -13.51 7.84
C ASN A 46 28.17 -14.82 8.34
N ALA A 47 28.18 -15.89 7.56
CA ALA A 47 27.47 -17.14 7.83
C ALA A 47 27.78 -17.74 9.21
N ASP A 48 29.04 -17.66 9.65
CA ASP A 48 29.50 -18.21 10.94
C ASP A 48 29.37 -17.24 12.13
N LYS A 49 28.85 -16.02 11.92
CA LYS A 49 28.61 -15.06 12.99
C LYS A 49 27.57 -15.63 13.98
N PRO A 50 27.88 -15.69 15.29
CA PRO A 50 26.94 -16.17 16.28
C PRO A 50 25.82 -15.16 16.53
N LEU A 51 24.62 -15.64 16.85
CA LEU A 51 23.54 -14.80 17.32
C LEU A 51 23.83 -14.31 18.75
N SER A 52 23.59 -13.03 18.99
CA SER A 52 23.54 -12.51 20.36
C SER A 52 22.32 -13.09 21.10
N ALA A 53 22.33 -13.05 22.44
CA ALA A 53 21.17 -13.45 23.23
C ALA A 53 19.91 -12.65 22.83
N LYS A 54 20.05 -11.34 22.56
CA LYS A 54 18.98 -10.50 22.08
C LYS A 54 18.43 -11.00 20.73
N ASN A 55 19.31 -11.20 19.74
CA ASN A 55 18.87 -11.65 18.41
C ASN A 55 18.19 -13.04 18.47
N SER A 56 18.61 -13.90 19.38
CA SER A 56 17.96 -15.20 19.60
C SER A 56 16.55 -15.03 20.17
N LEU A 57 16.36 -14.15 21.15
CA LEU A 57 15.04 -13.84 21.70
C LEU A 57 14.12 -13.18 20.68
N ASP A 58 14.64 -12.23 19.92
CA ASP A 58 13.88 -11.56 18.84
C ASP A 58 13.46 -12.60 17.77
N LEU A 59 14.35 -13.51 17.36
CA LEU A 59 14.05 -14.59 16.41
C LEU A 59 12.93 -15.50 16.92
N GLU A 60 12.99 -15.93 18.18
CA GLU A 60 11.94 -16.77 18.79
C GLU A 60 10.59 -16.05 18.83
N SER A 61 10.59 -14.76 19.17
CA SER A 61 9.38 -13.94 19.17
C SER A 61 8.78 -13.84 17.77
N ILE A 62 9.61 -13.57 16.75
CA ILE A 62 9.17 -13.50 15.34
C ILE A 62 8.55 -14.85 14.91
N ILE A 63 9.21 -15.97 15.22
CA ILE A 63 8.70 -17.30 14.87
C ILE A 63 7.37 -17.58 15.56
N SER A 64 7.24 -17.20 16.83
CA SER A 64 6.00 -17.36 17.57
C SER A 64 4.81 -16.61 16.94
N GLU A 65 5.04 -15.38 16.47
CA GLU A 65 4.02 -14.59 15.79
C GLU A 65 3.73 -15.11 14.36
N LEU A 66 4.74 -15.60 13.63
CA LEU A 66 4.55 -16.26 12.33
C LEU A 66 3.71 -17.54 12.46
N LYS A 67 3.86 -18.33 13.53
CA LYS A 67 2.98 -19.49 13.81
C LYS A 67 1.52 -19.10 14.00
N GLN A 68 1.24 -17.87 14.37
CA GLN A 68 -0.10 -17.30 14.46
C GLN A 68 -0.57 -16.67 13.12
N GLU A 69 0.16 -16.92 12.04
CA GLU A 69 -0.11 -16.39 10.68
C GLU A 69 -0.10 -14.86 10.59
N LYS A 70 0.56 -14.17 11.52
CA LYS A 70 0.70 -12.73 11.46
C LYS A 70 1.66 -12.34 10.33
N PRO A 71 1.34 -11.32 9.47
CA PRO A 71 2.22 -10.88 8.39
C PRO A 71 3.60 -10.45 8.91
N ILE A 72 4.67 -10.89 8.27
CA ILE A 72 6.05 -10.57 8.67
C ILE A 72 6.29 -9.07 8.77
N GLN A 73 5.69 -8.28 7.87
CA GLN A 73 5.81 -6.82 7.87
C GLN A 73 5.22 -6.22 9.15
N GLN A 74 4.08 -6.73 9.62
CA GLN A 74 3.47 -6.26 10.87
C GLN A 74 4.24 -6.71 12.12
N ILE A 75 4.85 -7.89 12.07
CA ILE A 75 5.72 -8.39 13.15
C ILE A 75 6.93 -7.47 13.29
N LEU A 76 7.57 -7.12 12.17
CA LEU A 76 8.76 -6.28 12.15
C LEU A 76 8.45 -4.78 12.23
N GLY A 77 7.18 -4.39 12.00
CA GLY A 77 6.71 -3.01 12.10
C GLY A 77 7.05 -2.13 10.89
N TYR A 78 7.48 -2.71 9.76
CA TYR A 78 7.76 -1.97 8.54
C TYR A 78 7.49 -2.77 7.27
N SER A 79 7.36 -2.06 6.15
CA SER A 79 7.32 -2.62 4.79
C SER A 79 8.17 -1.78 3.86
N TRP A 80 8.75 -2.41 2.86
CA TRP A 80 9.39 -1.73 1.74
C TRP A 80 8.33 -1.33 0.71
N PHE A 81 8.47 -0.14 0.15
CA PHE A 81 7.67 0.37 -0.95
C PHE A 81 8.49 1.36 -1.77
N TYR A 82 8.60 1.10 -3.06
CA TYR A 82 9.34 1.94 -4.03
C TYR A 82 10.76 2.31 -3.55
N GLY A 83 11.48 1.34 -2.99
CA GLY A 83 12.83 1.51 -2.46
C GLY A 83 12.94 2.24 -1.11
N HIS A 84 11.83 2.60 -0.49
CA HIS A 84 11.78 3.26 0.82
C HIS A 84 11.18 2.36 1.89
N LYS A 85 11.67 2.53 3.12
CA LYS A 85 11.20 1.79 4.31
C LYS A 85 10.09 2.57 5.00
N PHE A 86 8.86 2.06 4.92
CA PHE A 86 7.68 2.62 5.58
C PHE A 86 7.40 1.89 6.89
N LEU A 87 7.28 2.61 7.99
CA LEU A 87 6.75 2.05 9.23
C LEU A 87 5.27 1.79 9.06
N ILE A 88 4.83 0.63 9.53
CA ILE A 88 3.43 0.21 9.50
C ILE A 88 2.97 -0.28 10.87
N ASN A 89 1.67 -0.32 11.06
CA ASN A 89 1.02 -0.88 12.22
C ASN A 89 -0.36 -1.45 11.83
N LYS A 90 -1.08 -2.00 12.80
CA LYS A 90 -2.41 -2.61 12.57
C LYS A 90 -3.53 -1.67 12.08
N PHE A 91 -3.26 -0.38 11.94
CA PHE A 91 -4.24 0.62 11.51
C PHE A 91 -4.08 1.03 10.05
N VAL A 92 -3.09 0.50 9.35
CA VAL A 92 -2.83 0.80 7.94
C VAL A 92 -2.69 -0.48 7.14
N LEU A 93 -3.10 -0.41 5.87
CA LEU A 93 -2.86 -1.48 4.91
C LEU A 93 -1.35 -1.65 4.71
N ILE A 94 -0.87 -2.89 4.63
CA ILE A 94 0.51 -3.17 4.23
C ILE A 94 0.67 -2.75 2.77
N PRO A 95 1.64 -1.87 2.42
CA PRO A 95 1.88 -1.49 1.03
C PRO A 95 2.06 -2.69 0.11
N ARG A 96 1.43 -2.66 -1.08
CA ARG A 96 1.42 -3.77 -2.05
C ARG A 96 2.32 -3.44 -3.25
N PRO A 97 2.98 -4.46 -3.84
CA PRO A 97 3.81 -4.26 -5.04
C PRO A 97 3.03 -3.67 -6.22
N GLU A 98 1.76 -4.05 -6.41
CA GLU A 98 0.90 -3.55 -7.48
C GLU A 98 0.66 -2.03 -7.36
N THR A 99 0.65 -1.52 -6.14
CA THR A 99 0.53 -0.07 -5.87
C THR A 99 1.82 0.68 -6.28
N GLU A 100 3.00 0.03 -6.26
CA GLU A 100 4.23 0.63 -6.82
C GLU A 100 4.12 0.86 -8.32
N GLU A 101 3.46 -0.06 -9.05
CA GLU A 101 3.22 0.09 -10.49
C GLU A 101 2.31 1.28 -10.81
N LEU A 102 1.31 1.54 -9.96
CA LEU A 102 0.46 2.73 -10.08
C LEU A 102 1.27 4.01 -9.89
N VAL A 103 2.12 4.06 -8.88
CA VAL A 103 3.01 5.22 -8.62
C VAL A 103 3.98 5.43 -9.78
N ASP A 104 4.60 4.36 -10.28
CA ASP A 104 5.52 4.40 -11.42
C ASP A 104 4.81 4.92 -12.69
N TRP A 105 3.58 4.49 -12.92
CA TRP A 105 2.78 5.00 -14.02
C TRP A 105 2.55 6.52 -13.92
N ILE A 106 2.14 7.02 -12.76
CA ILE A 106 1.90 8.45 -12.53
C ILE A 106 3.17 9.26 -12.78
N LEU A 107 4.31 8.82 -12.23
CA LEU A 107 5.58 9.54 -12.37
C LEU A 107 6.07 9.62 -13.82
N LYS A 108 5.86 8.56 -14.61
CA LYS A 108 6.25 8.51 -16.04
C LYS A 108 5.30 9.29 -16.95
N ASP A 109 4.01 9.25 -16.64
CA ASP A 109 2.95 9.76 -17.51
C ASP A 109 2.71 11.27 -17.31
N ALA A 110 2.93 11.78 -16.12
CA ALA A 110 2.58 13.13 -15.73
C ALA A 110 3.71 13.91 -15.00
N PRO A 111 4.96 13.93 -15.53
CA PRO A 111 6.12 14.45 -14.80
C PRO A 111 6.04 15.97 -14.52
N ASN A 112 5.23 16.73 -15.28
CA ASN A 112 5.12 18.18 -15.18
C ASN A 112 3.90 18.67 -14.40
N LYS A 113 3.11 17.79 -13.80
CA LYS A 113 1.95 18.15 -12.98
C LYS A 113 2.41 18.73 -11.65
N LYS A 114 1.71 19.78 -11.18
CA LYS A 114 2.16 20.61 -10.05
C LYS A 114 1.48 20.27 -8.74
N THR A 115 0.27 19.70 -8.80
CA THR A 115 -0.54 19.42 -7.62
C THR A 115 -1.14 18.03 -7.68
N ILE A 116 -0.97 17.26 -6.61
CA ILE A 116 -1.45 15.88 -6.50
C ILE A 116 -2.27 15.73 -5.23
N LEU A 117 -3.41 15.04 -5.32
CA LEU A 117 -4.19 14.57 -4.18
C LEU A 117 -4.19 13.03 -4.17
N ASP A 118 -3.72 12.46 -3.10
CA ASP A 118 -3.90 11.04 -2.77
C ASP A 118 -5.14 10.88 -1.87
N VAL A 119 -5.97 9.89 -2.16
CA VAL A 119 -7.22 9.63 -1.45
C VAL A 119 -7.19 8.25 -0.82
N GLY A 120 -7.27 8.20 0.53
CA GLY A 120 -7.10 6.97 1.30
C GLY A 120 -5.63 6.68 1.56
N THR A 121 -4.96 7.57 2.30
CA THR A 121 -3.48 7.57 2.43
C THR A 121 -2.89 6.32 3.10
N GLY A 122 -3.61 5.69 4.03
CA GLY A 122 -3.11 4.55 4.78
C GLY A 122 -1.76 4.82 5.46
N SER A 123 -0.73 4.09 5.06
CA SER A 123 0.66 4.28 5.54
C SER A 123 1.34 5.54 5.01
N GLY A 124 0.77 6.21 4.01
CA GLY A 124 1.38 7.31 3.27
C GLY A 124 2.26 6.87 2.10
N CYS A 125 2.27 5.59 1.73
CA CYS A 125 3.19 5.06 0.72
C CYS A 125 3.05 5.74 -0.64
N ILE A 126 1.83 5.98 -1.14
CA ILE A 126 1.59 6.68 -2.40
C ILE A 126 2.04 8.14 -2.32
N PRO A 127 1.48 9.01 -1.44
CA PRO A 127 1.76 10.43 -1.48
C PRO A 127 3.19 10.76 -1.10
N ILE A 128 3.81 10.03 -0.19
CA ILE A 128 5.20 10.22 0.20
C ILE A 128 6.12 9.89 -0.98
N THR A 129 5.90 8.76 -1.66
CA THR A 129 6.71 8.37 -2.82
C THR A 129 6.57 9.37 -3.96
N LEU A 130 5.34 9.85 -4.25
CA LEU A 130 5.12 10.91 -5.24
C LEU A 130 5.83 12.22 -4.85
N SER A 131 5.80 12.60 -3.56
CA SER A 131 6.50 13.79 -3.07
C SER A 131 8.02 13.69 -3.17
N LEU A 132 8.59 12.51 -3.00
CA LEU A 132 10.05 12.30 -3.08
C LEU A 132 10.56 12.24 -4.53
N ASN A 133 9.71 11.83 -5.48
CA ASN A 133 10.09 11.58 -6.87
C ASN A 133 9.51 12.60 -7.87
N SER A 134 8.89 13.68 -7.39
CA SER A 134 8.39 14.76 -8.24
C SER A 134 8.57 16.13 -7.58
N THR A 135 8.35 17.19 -8.33
CA THR A 135 8.31 18.58 -7.81
C THR A 135 6.91 19.04 -7.44
N ALA A 136 5.93 18.14 -7.50
CA ALA A 136 4.53 18.46 -7.22
C ALA A 136 4.30 18.75 -5.73
N LYS A 137 3.35 19.63 -5.45
CA LYS A 137 2.78 19.79 -4.11
C LYS A 137 1.79 18.66 -3.87
N VAL A 138 2.09 17.80 -2.92
CA VAL A 138 1.28 16.62 -2.63
C VAL A 138 0.43 16.86 -1.39
N SER A 139 -0.88 16.66 -1.55
CA SER A 139 -1.84 16.56 -0.45
C SER A 139 -2.35 15.12 -0.36
N SER A 140 -2.75 14.71 0.81
CA SER A 140 -3.35 13.39 1.00
C SER A 140 -4.44 13.43 2.06
N LEU A 141 -5.47 12.64 1.87
CA LEU A 141 -6.58 12.55 2.84
C LEU A 141 -6.85 11.11 3.27
N ASP A 142 -7.35 11.00 4.50
CA ASP A 142 -7.86 9.74 5.06
C ASP A 142 -8.93 10.05 6.11
N VAL A 143 -9.90 9.17 6.26
CA VAL A 143 -10.90 9.23 7.32
C VAL A 143 -10.34 8.79 8.67
N SER A 144 -9.30 7.97 8.66
CA SER A 144 -8.67 7.40 9.83
C SER A 144 -7.59 8.31 10.41
N LYS A 145 -7.86 8.91 11.58
CA LYS A 145 -6.84 9.66 12.35
C LYS A 145 -5.58 8.83 12.62
N LYS A 146 -5.75 7.52 12.84
CA LYS A 146 -4.65 6.61 13.13
C LYS A 146 -3.77 6.35 11.90
N ALA A 147 -4.38 6.25 10.71
CA ALA A 147 -3.66 6.17 9.45
C ALA A 147 -2.90 7.48 9.17
N LEU A 148 -3.56 8.63 9.32
CA LEU A 148 -2.90 9.93 9.17
C LEU A 148 -1.73 10.13 10.12
N LEU A 149 -1.83 9.65 11.36
CA LEU A 149 -0.72 9.70 12.30
C LEU A 149 0.46 8.86 11.81
N GLN A 150 0.20 7.63 11.33
CA GLN A 150 1.25 6.76 10.76
C GLN A 150 1.90 7.39 9.53
N ALA A 151 1.11 7.94 8.62
CA ALA A 151 1.60 8.63 7.42
C ALA A 151 2.47 9.86 7.78
N LYS A 152 2.09 10.65 8.79
CA LYS A 152 2.89 11.77 9.31
C LYS A 152 4.25 11.32 9.88
N ILE A 153 4.27 10.19 10.59
CA ILE A 153 5.52 9.59 11.09
C ILE A 153 6.44 9.22 9.91
N ASN A 154 5.90 8.52 8.90
CA ASN A 154 6.65 8.13 7.71
C ASN A 154 7.16 9.35 6.93
N THR A 155 6.33 10.37 6.76
CA THR A 155 6.71 11.65 6.11
C THR A 155 7.92 12.28 6.79
N LYS A 156 7.92 12.31 8.13
CA LYS A 156 9.04 12.86 8.91
C LYS A 156 10.32 12.04 8.75
N ILE A 157 10.21 10.71 8.83
CA ILE A 157 11.37 9.80 8.71
C ILE A 157 11.98 9.89 7.32
N LEU A 158 11.16 9.89 6.27
CA LEU A 158 11.59 9.92 4.88
C LEU A 158 11.88 11.35 4.36
N LYS A 159 11.68 12.38 5.21
CA LYS A 159 11.90 13.79 4.88
C LYS A 159 11.11 14.26 3.66
N ALA A 160 9.92 13.71 3.45
CA ALA A 160 9.00 14.12 2.41
C ALA A 160 8.17 15.35 2.82
N SER A 161 7.46 15.95 1.87
CA SER A 161 6.56 17.08 2.11
C SER A 161 5.16 16.74 1.63
N VAL A 162 4.26 16.40 2.54
CA VAL A 162 2.87 16.03 2.26
C VAL A 162 1.93 16.79 3.19
N HIS A 163 0.89 17.41 2.62
CA HIS A 163 -0.18 18.04 3.38
C HIS A 163 -1.29 17.04 3.66
N PHE A 164 -1.54 16.71 4.93
CA PHE A 164 -2.55 15.72 5.34
C PHE A 164 -3.86 16.38 5.76
N ILE A 165 -4.97 15.83 5.26
CA ILE A 165 -6.34 16.27 5.49
C ILE A 165 -7.13 15.11 6.11
N GLU A 166 -7.82 15.37 7.22
CA GLU A 166 -8.77 14.41 7.81
C GLU A 166 -10.14 14.65 7.18
N ALA A 167 -10.56 13.74 6.30
CA ALA A 167 -11.85 13.85 5.62
C ALA A 167 -12.40 12.49 5.21
N ASP A 168 -13.72 12.36 5.20
CA ASP A 168 -14.41 11.19 4.65
C ASP A 168 -14.91 11.52 3.23
N VAL A 169 -14.44 10.80 2.23
CA VAL A 169 -14.82 10.96 0.82
C VAL A 169 -16.30 10.70 0.55
N LEU A 170 -16.97 10.03 1.48
CA LEU A 170 -18.41 9.75 1.39
C LEU A 170 -19.28 10.91 1.90
N THR A 171 -18.67 11.98 2.41
CA THR A 171 -19.39 13.14 2.91
C THR A 171 -19.20 14.38 2.04
N ILE A 172 -20.22 15.25 2.01
CA ILE A 172 -20.16 16.50 1.23
C ILE A 172 -19.12 17.48 1.79
N ASP A 173 -18.83 17.41 3.09
CA ASP A 173 -17.87 18.29 3.77
C ASP A 173 -16.44 18.07 3.33
N CYS A 174 -16.15 16.91 2.74
CA CYS A 174 -14.85 16.63 2.13
C CYS A 174 -14.48 17.68 1.09
N LEU A 175 -15.43 18.06 0.22
CA LEU A 175 -15.20 19.05 -0.84
C LEU A 175 -14.76 20.42 -0.32
N ASN A 176 -15.26 20.84 0.85
CA ASN A 176 -14.97 22.16 1.43
C ASN A 176 -13.51 22.27 1.90
N GLN A 177 -12.83 21.17 2.11
CA GLN A 177 -11.46 21.11 2.58
C GLN A 177 -10.42 20.97 1.44
N LEU A 178 -10.88 20.76 0.20
CA LEU A 178 -10.02 20.45 -0.94
C LEU A 178 -9.83 21.67 -1.85
N GLY A 179 -8.58 21.87 -2.28
CA GLY A 179 -8.21 22.75 -3.38
C GLY A 179 -8.48 22.13 -4.76
N PHE A 180 -7.78 22.65 -5.77
CA PHE A 180 -7.76 22.07 -7.12
C PHE A 180 -6.46 21.34 -7.37
N TYR A 181 -6.55 20.24 -8.11
CA TYR A 181 -5.42 19.32 -8.34
C TYR A 181 -5.26 18.98 -9.82
N ASP A 182 -4.03 18.75 -10.23
CA ASP A 182 -3.73 18.24 -11.58
C ASP A 182 -3.86 16.72 -11.66
N ILE A 183 -3.63 16.04 -10.52
CA ILE A 183 -3.76 14.59 -10.41
C ILE A 183 -4.53 14.27 -9.13
N MET A 184 -5.46 13.32 -9.24
CA MET A 184 -6.00 12.57 -8.11
C MET A 184 -5.64 11.10 -8.26
N VAL A 185 -5.22 10.47 -7.19
CA VAL A 185 -4.89 9.05 -7.15
C VAL A 185 -5.53 8.40 -5.93
N SER A 186 -5.96 7.15 -6.07
CA SER A 186 -6.47 6.37 -4.94
C SER A 186 -6.25 4.88 -5.14
N ASN A 187 -5.91 4.20 -4.05
CA ASN A 187 -6.10 2.77 -3.86
C ASN A 187 -7.20 2.59 -2.79
N PRO A 188 -8.49 2.70 -3.17
CA PRO A 188 -9.58 2.65 -2.21
C PRO A 188 -9.92 1.21 -1.82
N PRO A 189 -10.69 0.98 -0.74
CA PRO A 189 -11.23 -0.34 -0.45
C PRO A 189 -12.08 -0.86 -1.62
N TYR A 190 -11.85 -2.14 -2.00
CA TYR A 190 -12.51 -2.75 -3.16
C TYR A 190 -12.86 -4.24 -2.97
N VAL A 191 -12.49 -4.86 -1.86
CA VAL A 191 -12.80 -6.27 -1.59
C VAL A 191 -14.24 -6.39 -1.11
N LEU A 192 -15.02 -7.28 -1.71
CA LEU A 192 -16.39 -7.51 -1.27
C LEU A 192 -16.43 -8.21 0.09
N GLU A 193 -17.42 -7.90 0.91
CA GLU A 193 -17.59 -8.60 2.18
C GLU A 193 -17.82 -10.11 2.03
N SER A 194 -18.43 -10.56 0.91
CA SER A 194 -18.57 -11.98 0.57
C SER A 194 -17.23 -12.69 0.41
N ASP A 195 -16.20 -11.97 -0.04
CA ASP A 195 -14.90 -12.54 -0.40
C ASP A 195 -14.04 -12.80 0.84
N LYS A 196 -14.45 -12.33 2.03
CA LYS A 196 -13.80 -12.63 3.31
C LYS A 196 -13.51 -14.12 3.50
N LYS A 197 -14.42 -14.98 3.03
CA LYS A 197 -14.29 -16.45 3.16
C LYS A 197 -13.17 -17.04 2.31
N MET A 198 -12.76 -16.32 1.26
CA MET A 198 -11.70 -16.74 0.33
C MET A 198 -10.35 -16.10 0.65
N MET A 199 -10.34 -15.12 1.54
CA MET A 199 -9.12 -14.41 1.89
C MET A 199 -8.22 -15.21 2.83
N ALA A 200 -6.94 -15.00 2.68
CA ALA A 200 -5.96 -15.55 3.60
C ALA A 200 -6.16 -14.96 5.01
N LYS A 201 -6.10 -15.83 6.01
CA LYS A 201 -6.38 -15.49 7.42
C LYS A 201 -5.44 -14.40 7.95
N ASN A 202 -4.19 -14.40 7.51
CA ASN A 202 -3.19 -13.39 7.87
C ASN A 202 -3.63 -11.97 7.50
N VAL A 203 -4.31 -11.76 6.37
CA VAL A 203 -4.86 -10.47 5.96
C VAL A 203 -6.10 -10.13 6.78
N LEU A 204 -7.03 -11.10 6.88
CA LEU A 204 -8.33 -10.90 7.50
C LEU A 204 -8.22 -10.50 8.98
N ASP A 205 -7.32 -11.13 9.72
CA ASP A 205 -7.19 -10.97 11.17
C ASP A 205 -6.25 -9.80 11.56
N ASN A 206 -5.42 -9.32 10.64
CA ASN A 206 -4.36 -8.38 10.97
C ASN A 206 -4.41 -7.03 10.25
N GLU A 207 -5.15 -6.91 9.13
CA GLU A 207 -5.24 -5.63 8.41
C GLU A 207 -6.58 -4.93 8.69
N PRO A 208 -6.63 -3.58 8.66
CA PRO A 208 -7.85 -2.86 9.04
C PRO A 208 -8.97 -3.08 8.01
N HIS A 209 -10.10 -3.58 8.45
CA HIS A 209 -11.26 -3.89 7.58
C HIS A 209 -11.77 -2.67 6.82
N ILE A 210 -11.67 -1.47 7.40
CA ILE A 210 -12.05 -0.22 6.73
C ILE A 210 -11.20 0.07 5.48
N ALA A 211 -9.98 -0.45 5.41
CA ALA A 211 -9.09 -0.29 4.26
C ALA A 211 -9.27 -1.39 3.20
N LEU A 212 -10.08 -2.41 3.47
CA LEU A 212 -10.23 -3.56 2.59
C LEU A 212 -11.62 -3.67 1.98
N PHE A 213 -12.68 -3.53 2.79
CA PHE A 213 -13.99 -4.04 2.44
C PHE A 213 -14.98 -3.00 1.98
N VAL A 214 -15.78 -3.42 0.99
CA VAL A 214 -16.98 -2.72 0.51
C VAL A 214 -18.20 -3.64 0.59
N PRO A 215 -19.43 -3.08 0.71
CA PRO A 215 -20.65 -3.87 0.69
C PRO A 215 -20.81 -4.66 -0.63
N ASN A 216 -21.38 -5.87 -0.56
CA ASN A 216 -21.56 -6.72 -1.73
C ASN A 216 -22.42 -6.10 -2.84
N ASN A 217 -23.35 -5.24 -2.49
CA ASN A 217 -24.25 -4.57 -3.43
C ASN A 217 -23.72 -3.22 -3.93
N ASP A 218 -22.51 -2.81 -3.51
CA ASP A 218 -21.96 -1.49 -3.86
C ASP A 218 -20.42 -1.57 -4.03
N ALA A 219 -19.98 -2.42 -4.94
CA ALA A 219 -18.55 -2.65 -5.21
C ALA A 219 -17.80 -1.39 -5.69
N LEU A 220 -18.52 -0.46 -6.34
CA LEU A 220 -17.93 0.76 -6.89
C LEU A 220 -18.09 1.99 -5.98
N LYS A 221 -18.58 1.83 -4.75
CA LYS A 221 -18.92 2.91 -3.82
C LYS A 221 -17.83 4.00 -3.73
N PHE A 222 -16.60 3.62 -3.45
CA PHE A 222 -15.51 4.57 -3.29
C PHE A 222 -15.07 5.16 -4.62
N TYR A 223 -15.04 4.38 -5.70
CA TYR A 223 -14.73 4.89 -7.04
C TYR A 223 -15.72 5.95 -7.48
N ILE A 224 -17.02 5.74 -7.23
CA ILE A 224 -18.09 6.70 -7.52
C ILE A 224 -17.88 7.98 -6.74
N ALA A 225 -17.69 7.90 -5.42
CA ALA A 225 -17.50 9.04 -4.55
C ALA A 225 -16.25 9.87 -4.92
N ILE A 226 -15.13 9.19 -5.18
CA ILE A 226 -13.88 9.85 -5.55
C ILE A 226 -13.99 10.47 -6.94
N ALA A 227 -14.66 9.84 -7.90
CA ALA A 227 -14.91 10.40 -9.22
C ALA A 227 -15.81 11.65 -9.15
N ASP A 228 -16.80 11.70 -8.24
CA ASP A 228 -17.62 12.88 -8.00
C ASP A 228 -16.82 14.05 -7.39
N ILE A 229 -15.85 13.76 -6.52
CA ILE A 229 -14.90 14.74 -6.02
C ILE A 229 -13.98 15.20 -7.14
N ALA A 230 -13.44 14.27 -7.92
CA ALA A 230 -12.53 14.56 -9.01
C ALA A 230 -13.16 15.46 -10.08
N SER A 231 -14.42 15.22 -10.45
CA SER A 231 -15.15 16.09 -11.39
C SER A 231 -15.30 17.55 -10.94
N LYS A 232 -15.13 17.82 -9.64
CA LYS A 232 -15.28 19.17 -9.04
C LYS A 232 -13.94 19.78 -8.61
N ARG A 233 -12.89 19.00 -8.50
CA ARG A 233 -11.60 19.40 -7.92
C ARG A 233 -10.39 19.09 -8.80
N LEU A 234 -10.56 18.42 -9.92
CA LEU A 234 -9.51 18.36 -10.94
C LEU A 234 -9.48 19.66 -11.76
N ASN A 235 -8.28 20.11 -12.02
CA ASN A 235 -8.02 21.14 -13.03
C ASN A 235 -8.42 20.64 -14.42
N PRO A 236 -8.75 21.52 -15.38
CA PRO A 236 -8.95 21.13 -16.78
C PRO A 236 -7.76 20.29 -17.29
N ASN A 237 -8.05 19.19 -17.96
CA ASN A 237 -7.08 18.17 -18.38
C ASN A 237 -6.31 17.51 -17.20
N GLY A 238 -6.90 17.50 -16.03
CA GLY A 238 -6.41 16.77 -14.86
C GLY A 238 -6.64 15.26 -15.00
N PHE A 239 -5.85 14.49 -14.28
CA PHE A 239 -5.85 13.03 -14.34
C PHE A 239 -6.42 12.42 -13.06
N LEU A 240 -7.25 11.39 -13.21
CA LEU A 240 -7.70 10.52 -12.13
C LEU A 240 -7.10 9.15 -12.33
N TYR A 241 -6.42 8.64 -11.30
CA TYR A 241 -5.85 7.29 -11.28
C TYR A 241 -6.45 6.47 -10.16
N PHE A 242 -6.76 5.21 -10.47
CA PHE A 242 -7.23 4.23 -9.49
C PHE A 242 -6.41 2.95 -9.54
N GLU A 243 -6.10 2.37 -8.38
CA GLU A 243 -5.94 0.94 -8.26
C GLU A 243 -7.33 0.32 -8.14
N ILE A 244 -7.55 -0.83 -8.80
CA ILE A 244 -8.87 -1.47 -8.87
C ILE A 244 -8.80 -2.97 -8.55
N HIS A 245 -9.93 -3.53 -8.17
CA HIS A 245 -10.12 -4.97 -8.16
C HIS A 245 -10.13 -5.51 -9.60
N GLU A 246 -9.47 -6.65 -9.83
CA GLU A 246 -9.29 -7.25 -11.16
C GLU A 246 -10.58 -7.50 -11.94
N ASN A 247 -11.70 -7.72 -11.25
CA ASN A 247 -13.01 -8.00 -11.85
C ASN A 247 -13.82 -6.74 -12.20
N TYR A 248 -13.40 -5.56 -11.78
CA TYR A 248 -14.19 -4.32 -11.93
C TYR A 248 -13.58 -3.31 -12.91
N GLY A 249 -12.61 -3.71 -13.73
CA GLY A 249 -11.97 -2.82 -14.71
C GLY A 249 -12.98 -2.18 -15.66
N VAL A 250 -13.76 -2.99 -16.37
CA VAL A 250 -14.77 -2.52 -17.33
C VAL A 250 -15.84 -1.66 -16.65
N ALA A 251 -16.38 -2.13 -15.51
CA ALA A 251 -17.42 -1.40 -14.78
C ALA A 251 -16.91 -0.02 -14.29
N THR A 252 -15.64 0.06 -13.87
CA THR A 252 -15.02 1.34 -13.47
C THR A 252 -14.87 2.28 -14.67
N LEU A 253 -14.47 1.79 -15.84
CA LEU A 253 -14.40 2.61 -17.06
C LEU A 253 -15.76 3.13 -17.49
N GLU A 254 -16.80 2.30 -17.47
CA GLU A 254 -18.18 2.68 -17.82
C GLU A 254 -18.70 3.76 -16.84
N MET A 255 -18.48 3.58 -15.55
CA MET A 255 -18.84 4.56 -14.52
C MET A 255 -18.14 5.91 -14.75
N LEU A 256 -16.83 5.91 -15.02
CA LEU A 256 -16.06 7.14 -15.29
C LEU A 256 -16.54 7.82 -16.57
N LYS A 257 -16.83 7.05 -17.64
CA LYS A 257 -17.38 7.59 -18.88
C LYS A 257 -18.74 8.24 -18.66
N ALA A 258 -19.62 7.61 -17.90
CA ALA A 258 -20.94 8.17 -17.56
C ALA A 258 -20.85 9.47 -16.76
N LYS A 259 -19.77 9.66 -15.98
CA LYS A 259 -19.49 10.90 -15.24
C LYS A 259 -18.79 11.99 -16.06
N GLY A 260 -18.52 11.75 -17.36
CA GLY A 260 -17.93 12.74 -18.26
C GLY A 260 -16.41 12.68 -18.37
N PHE A 261 -15.74 11.72 -17.76
CA PHE A 261 -14.31 11.49 -17.96
C PHE A 261 -14.04 10.94 -19.37
N THR A 262 -12.87 11.26 -19.89
CA THR A 262 -12.43 10.90 -21.25
C THR A 262 -11.03 10.26 -21.21
N ALA A 263 -10.51 9.83 -22.36
CA ALA A 263 -9.19 9.20 -22.48
C ALA A 263 -8.96 8.12 -21.41
N LEU A 264 -9.95 7.23 -21.28
CA LEU A 264 -9.96 6.14 -20.31
C LEU A 264 -8.93 5.09 -20.71
N GLU A 265 -8.09 4.67 -19.78
CA GLU A 265 -7.08 3.64 -19.97
C GLU A 265 -7.16 2.62 -18.82
N LEU A 266 -7.17 1.32 -19.17
CA LEU A 266 -7.11 0.20 -18.22
C LEU A 266 -5.77 -0.50 -18.41
N ARG A 267 -5.01 -0.66 -17.32
CA ARG A 267 -3.73 -1.37 -17.31
C ARG A 267 -3.77 -2.61 -16.43
N LYS A 268 -3.05 -3.61 -16.92
CA LYS A 268 -2.75 -4.83 -16.16
C LYS A 268 -1.49 -4.64 -15.32
N ASP A 269 -1.47 -5.35 -14.17
CA ASP A 269 -0.27 -5.51 -13.37
C ASP A 269 0.72 -6.50 -14.02
N LEU A 270 1.90 -6.63 -13.44
CA LEU A 270 2.94 -7.57 -13.89
C LEU A 270 2.49 -9.03 -13.86
N GLN A 271 1.40 -9.36 -13.15
CA GLN A 271 0.80 -10.69 -13.13
C GLN A 271 -0.26 -10.89 -14.22
N GLY A 272 -0.55 -9.85 -15.02
CA GLY A 272 -1.50 -9.87 -16.13
C GLY A 272 -2.96 -9.65 -15.74
N LYS A 273 -3.24 -9.19 -14.51
CA LYS A 273 -4.57 -8.87 -14.00
C LYS A 273 -4.90 -7.40 -14.20
N ASP A 274 -6.14 -7.08 -14.54
CA ASP A 274 -6.59 -5.69 -14.58
C ASP A 274 -6.42 -5.05 -13.20
N ARG A 275 -5.63 -3.98 -13.12
CA ARG A 275 -5.21 -3.45 -11.82
C ARG A 275 -5.29 -1.93 -11.70
N MET A 276 -5.13 -1.19 -12.80
CA MET A 276 -5.05 0.25 -12.74
C MET A 276 -5.91 0.89 -13.81
N VAL A 277 -6.57 1.99 -13.45
CA VAL A 277 -7.37 2.80 -14.36
C VAL A 277 -6.86 4.23 -14.32
N LYS A 278 -6.82 4.87 -15.51
CA LYS A 278 -6.60 6.31 -15.69
C LYS A 278 -7.76 6.91 -16.45
N ALA A 279 -8.11 8.14 -16.09
CA ALA A 279 -9.10 8.95 -16.79
C ALA A 279 -8.68 10.42 -16.83
N VAL A 280 -9.17 11.17 -17.80
CA VAL A 280 -8.90 12.60 -17.98
C VAL A 280 -10.18 13.39 -17.78
N TRP A 281 -10.11 14.45 -16.97
CA TRP A 281 -11.18 15.42 -16.79
C TRP A 281 -10.98 16.58 -17.76
N LYS A 282 -11.93 16.85 -18.67
CA LYS A 282 -11.76 17.84 -19.76
C LYS A 282 -12.44 19.18 -19.54
N SER A 283 -13.29 19.32 -18.55
CA SER A 283 -14.09 20.56 -18.40
C SER A 283 -13.30 21.73 -17.87
#